data_793f878cfc60e41a89f34e3424f717db
#
_entry.id   793f878cfc60e41a89f34e3424f717db
#
_cell.length_a   1.000
_cell.length_b   1.000
_cell.length_c   1.000
_cell.angle_alpha   90.00
_cell.angle_beta   90.00
_cell.angle_gamma   90.00
#
_symmetry.space_group_name_H-M   'P 1'
#
loop_
_entity.id
_entity.type
_entity.pdbx_description
1 polymer ?
#
loop_
_entity_poly.entity_id
_entity_poly.type
_entity_poly.pdbx_seq_one_letter_code
_entity_poly.pdbx_strand_id
1 'polypeptide(L)'
;MKLIAGVDEVVRGSLVGPVYAAAVILNHSINKKLLKDSKKLSKKKREILAQYIKKNSTWAIAKASISEIEKKNILQASLMAMKRAILKLKKKTLNDFN
;
A
#
# COMPACT_ATOMS: atom_id res chain seq x y z
N MET A 1 19.40 -9.24 -5.86
CA MET A 1 17.94 -9.11 -6.05
C MET A 1 17.55 -7.65 -5.99
N LYS A 2 16.88 -7.17 -7.00
CA LYS A 2 16.44 -5.78 -7.05
C LYS A 2 15.02 -5.67 -6.52
N LEU A 3 14.83 -4.94 -5.44
CA LEU A 3 13.51 -4.72 -4.84
C LEU A 3 13.04 -3.31 -5.13
N ILE A 4 11.75 -3.17 -5.39
CA ILE A 4 11.12 -1.88 -5.62
C ILE A 4 10.04 -1.70 -4.57
N ALA A 5 10.13 -0.62 -3.83
CA ALA A 5 9.13 -0.26 -2.83
C ALA A 5 8.20 0.82 -3.38
N GLY A 6 6.92 0.64 -3.18
CA GLY A 6 5.92 1.62 -3.53
C GLY A 6 4.96 1.82 -2.37
N VAL A 7 4.44 3.03 -2.26
CA VAL A 7 3.46 3.37 -1.23
C VAL A 7 2.30 4.09 -1.90
N ASP A 8 1.08 3.72 -1.51
CA ASP A 8 -0.12 4.38 -2.00
C ASP A 8 -1.11 4.56 -0.86
N GLU A 9 -1.99 5.52 -0.99
CA GLU A 9 -3.04 5.77 -0.02
C GLU A 9 -4.41 5.54 -0.65
N VAL A 10 -5.35 5.12 0.18
CA VAL A 10 -6.74 4.97 -0.24
C VAL A 10 -7.59 5.90 0.60
N VAL A 11 -8.14 6.91 -0.06
CA VAL A 11 -9.07 7.87 0.56
C VAL A 11 -10.44 7.67 -0.08
N ARG A 12 -11.43 7.33 0.71
CA ARG A 12 -12.79 7.20 0.21
C ARG A 12 -13.46 8.57 0.18
N GLY A 13 -14.15 8.85 -0.94
CA GLY A 13 -14.67 10.19 -1.22
C GLY A 13 -15.62 10.77 -0.19
N SER A 14 -16.36 9.97 0.56
CA SER A 14 -17.26 10.47 1.61
C SER A 14 -16.55 10.78 2.92
N LEU A 15 -15.29 10.41 3.06
CA LEU A 15 -14.43 10.69 4.21
C LEU A 15 -15.02 10.32 5.58
N VAL A 16 -15.85 9.32 5.60
CA VAL A 16 -16.37 8.78 6.85
C VAL A 16 -15.57 7.54 7.19
N GLY A 17 -14.47 7.74 7.88
CA GLY A 17 -13.62 6.63 8.29
C GLY A 17 -12.14 6.97 8.26
N PRO A 18 -11.30 6.05 8.72
CA PRO A 18 -9.86 6.25 8.73
C PRO A 18 -9.27 6.24 7.33
N VAL A 19 -8.09 6.83 7.19
CA VAL A 19 -7.29 6.77 5.97
C VAL A 19 -6.39 5.54 6.05
N TYR A 20 -6.36 4.76 4.99
CA TYR A 20 -5.49 3.60 4.87
C TYR A 20 -4.38 3.87 3.87
N ALA A 21 -3.20 3.34 4.16
CA ALA A 21 -2.07 3.37 3.24
C ALA A 21 -1.45 1.98 3.15
N ALA A 22 -0.96 1.64 1.98
CA ALA A 22 -0.30 0.37 1.74
C ALA A 22 1.13 0.61 1.26
N ALA A 23 2.06 -0.18 1.76
CA ALA A 23 3.43 -0.20 1.30
C ALA A 23 3.76 -1.59 0.77
N VAL A 24 4.43 -1.66 -0.38
CA VAL A 24 4.70 -2.92 -1.06
C VAL A 24 6.14 -2.96 -1.53
N ILE A 25 6.81 -4.07 -1.30
CA ILE A 25 8.10 -4.36 -1.92
C ILE A 25 7.84 -5.45 -2.96
N LEU A 26 7.97 -5.08 -4.22
CA LEU A 26 7.72 -5.99 -5.33
C LEU A 26 8.91 -6.91 -5.58
N ASN A 27 8.63 -8.18 -5.79
CA ASN A 27 9.63 -9.10 -6.28
C ASN A 27 9.99 -8.71 -7.71
N HIS A 28 11.26 -8.79 -8.08
CA HIS A 28 11.71 -8.44 -9.42
C HIS A 28 11.08 -9.31 -10.52
N SER A 29 10.54 -10.46 -10.17
CA SER A 29 9.82 -11.32 -11.11
C SER A 29 8.48 -10.74 -11.55
N ILE A 30 7.94 -9.74 -10.82
CA ILE A 30 6.67 -9.11 -11.18
C ILE A 30 6.90 -8.17 -12.36
N ASN A 31 6.06 -8.33 -13.40
CA ASN A 31 6.13 -7.49 -14.58
C ASN A 31 5.56 -6.09 -14.27
N LYS A 32 6.44 -5.10 -14.23
CA LYS A 32 6.09 -3.71 -13.93
C LYS A 32 5.12 -3.11 -14.95
N LYS A 33 5.16 -3.59 -16.19
CA LYS A 33 4.26 -3.13 -17.24
C LYS A 33 2.81 -3.45 -16.89
N LEU A 34 2.57 -4.63 -16.30
CA LEU A 34 1.22 -5.01 -15.84
C LEU A 34 0.69 -4.05 -14.80
N LEU A 35 1.56 -3.60 -13.88
CA LEU A 35 1.18 -2.64 -12.85
C LEU A 35 0.87 -1.27 -13.45
N LYS A 36 1.69 -0.82 -14.41
CA LYS A 36 1.51 0.46 -15.07
C LYS A 36 0.19 0.52 -15.84
N ASP A 37 -0.20 -0.59 -16.47
CA ASP A 37 -1.41 -0.68 -17.28
C ASP A 37 -2.64 -1.11 -16.47
N SER A 38 -2.50 -1.29 -15.17
CA SER A 38 -3.59 -1.80 -14.31
C SER A 38 -4.86 -0.96 -14.35
N LYS A 39 -4.75 0.34 -14.58
CA LYS A 39 -5.91 1.23 -14.67
C LYS A 39 -6.80 0.93 -15.87
N LYS A 40 -6.26 0.28 -16.89
CA LYS A 40 -6.99 -0.11 -18.10
C LYS A 40 -7.71 -1.44 -17.95
N LEU A 41 -7.47 -2.16 -16.87
CA LEU A 41 -8.07 -3.47 -16.65
C LEU A 41 -9.50 -3.34 -16.11
N SER A 42 -10.31 -4.35 -16.40
CA SER A 42 -11.63 -4.48 -15.80
C SER A 42 -11.48 -4.71 -14.29
N LYS A 43 -12.56 -4.47 -13.55
CA LYS A 43 -12.56 -4.69 -12.09
C LYS A 43 -12.12 -6.12 -11.74
N LYS A 44 -12.66 -7.11 -12.45
CA LYS A 44 -12.32 -8.51 -12.21
C LYS A 44 -10.85 -8.80 -12.45
N LYS A 45 -10.29 -8.28 -13.53
CA LYS A 45 -8.87 -8.47 -13.86
C LYS A 45 -7.97 -7.77 -12.85
N ARG A 46 -8.37 -6.58 -12.35
CA ARG A 46 -7.64 -5.88 -11.30
C ARG A 46 -7.62 -6.69 -9.99
N GLU A 47 -8.71 -7.34 -9.65
CA GLU A 47 -8.77 -8.19 -8.45
C GLU A 47 -7.84 -9.39 -8.57
N ILE A 48 -7.78 -10.01 -9.74
CA ILE A 48 -6.86 -11.12 -10.01
C ILE A 48 -5.41 -10.65 -9.90
N LEU A 49 -5.10 -9.47 -10.46
CA LEU A 49 -3.77 -8.89 -10.38
C LEU A 49 -3.39 -8.57 -8.93
N ALA A 50 -4.33 -8.04 -8.16
CA ALA A 50 -4.10 -7.74 -6.75
C ALA A 50 -3.76 -9.00 -5.96
N GLN A 51 -4.46 -10.11 -6.21
CA GLN A 51 -4.16 -11.40 -5.58
C GLN A 51 -2.76 -11.89 -5.95
N TYR A 52 -2.39 -11.75 -7.22
CA TYR A 52 -1.08 -12.13 -7.72
C TYR A 52 0.03 -11.32 -7.01
N ILE A 53 -0.16 -10.02 -6.90
CA ILE A 53 0.80 -9.12 -6.24
C ILE A 53 0.94 -9.48 -4.76
N LYS A 54 -0.16 -9.76 -4.07
CA LYS A 54 -0.13 -10.16 -2.66
C LYS A 54 0.68 -11.42 -2.43
N LYS A 55 0.57 -12.39 -3.34
CA LYS A 55 1.30 -13.66 -3.23
C LYS A 55 2.79 -13.50 -3.53
N ASN A 56 3.16 -12.55 -4.38
CA ASN A 56 4.53 -12.42 -4.91
C ASN A 56 5.24 -11.17 -4.41
N SER A 57 4.74 -10.55 -3.35
CA SER A 57 5.34 -9.35 -2.78
C SER A 57 5.27 -9.39 -1.26
N THR A 58 6.11 -8.58 -0.63
CA THR A 58 5.98 -8.27 0.79
C THR A 58 5.20 -6.97 0.90
N TRP A 59 4.16 -6.95 1.71
CA TRP A 59 3.30 -5.78 1.82
C TRP A 59 2.84 -5.56 3.26
N ALA A 60 2.47 -4.30 3.55
CA ALA A 60 1.92 -3.92 4.83
C ALA A 60 0.88 -2.83 4.62
N ILE A 61 -0.15 -2.84 5.47
CA ILE A 61 -1.20 -1.83 5.46
C ILE A 61 -1.21 -1.17 6.84
N ALA A 62 -1.36 0.14 6.85
CA ALA A 62 -1.49 0.90 8.07
C ALA A 62 -2.57 1.97 7.89
N LYS A 63 -2.98 2.58 8.99
CA LYS A 63 -4.06 3.57 8.94
C LYS A 63 -3.76 4.75 9.84
N ALA A 64 -4.42 5.87 9.56
CA ALA A 64 -4.57 6.99 10.46
C ALA A 64 -6.02 7.06 10.88
N SER A 65 -6.28 7.21 12.16
CA SER A 65 -7.63 7.21 12.71
C SER A 65 -8.40 8.49 12.37
N ILE A 66 -9.72 8.43 12.52
CA ILE A 66 -10.58 9.61 12.35
C ILE A 66 -10.14 10.74 13.28
N SER A 67 -9.79 10.39 14.53
CA SER A 67 -9.30 11.35 15.51
C SER A 67 -8.03 12.06 15.03
N GLU A 68 -7.13 11.32 14.41
CA GLU A 68 -5.89 11.89 13.87
C GLU A 68 -6.15 12.80 12.68
N ILE A 69 -7.13 12.46 11.83
CA ILE A 69 -7.55 13.30 10.70
C ILE A 69 -8.08 14.62 11.23
N GLU A 70 -8.92 14.57 12.26
CA GLU A 70 -9.51 15.76 12.87
C GLU A 70 -8.47 16.69 13.50
N LYS A 71 -7.47 16.12 14.16
CA LYS A 71 -6.42 16.88 14.83
C LYS A 71 -5.42 17.50 13.87
N LYS A 72 -5.12 16.83 12.77
CA LYS A 72 -4.02 17.23 11.90
C LYS A 72 -4.45 17.73 10.54
N ASN A 73 -5.41 17.18 9.92
CA ASN A 73 -6.02 17.31 8.61
C ASN A 73 -5.74 16.07 7.76
N ILE A 74 -6.45 15.97 6.63
CA ILE A 74 -6.41 14.77 5.79
C ILE A 74 -5.01 14.54 5.18
N LEU A 75 -4.32 15.60 4.78
CA LEU A 75 -3.00 15.47 4.17
C LEU A 75 -1.99 14.92 5.18
N GLN A 76 -1.92 15.50 6.37
CA GLN A 76 -0.99 15.05 7.41
C GLN A 76 -1.31 13.64 7.88
N ALA A 77 -2.61 13.32 8.01
CA ALA A 77 -3.04 11.98 8.39
C ALA A 77 -2.66 10.95 7.34
N SER A 78 -2.80 11.30 6.05
CA SER A 78 -2.38 10.42 4.95
C SER A 78 -0.88 10.14 5.00
N LEU A 79 -0.08 11.17 5.22
CA LEU A 79 1.38 11.02 5.34
C LEU A 79 1.75 10.14 6.54
N MET A 80 1.03 10.28 7.65
CA MET A 80 1.23 9.41 8.82
C MET A 80 0.93 7.96 8.52
N ALA A 81 -0.20 7.70 7.83
CA ALA A 81 -0.57 6.35 7.43
C ALA A 81 0.48 5.72 6.53
N MET A 82 0.98 6.47 5.56
CA MET A 82 2.04 6.03 4.65
C MET A 82 3.33 5.70 5.41
N LYS A 83 3.73 6.57 6.33
CA LYS A 83 4.91 6.35 7.15
C LYS A 83 4.77 5.09 8.01
N ARG A 84 3.59 4.90 8.61
CA ARG A 84 3.30 3.71 9.41
C ARG A 84 3.34 2.43 8.57
N ALA A 85 2.83 2.49 7.34
CA ALA A 85 2.88 1.36 6.42
C ALA A 85 4.32 1.00 6.06
N ILE A 86 5.16 1.99 5.78
CA ILE A 86 6.57 1.80 5.46
C ILE A 86 7.32 1.17 6.64
N LEU A 87 7.10 1.69 7.85
CA LEU A 87 7.75 1.16 9.05
C LEU A 87 7.34 -0.28 9.32
N LYS A 88 6.06 -0.58 9.13
CA LYS A 88 5.52 -1.93 9.30
C LYS A 88 6.11 -2.89 8.28
N LEU A 89 6.23 -2.45 7.03
CA LEU A 89 6.83 -3.23 5.95
C LEU A 89 8.30 -3.50 6.22
N LYS A 90 9.04 -2.48 6.66
CA LYS A 90 10.45 -2.59 7.00
C LYS A 90 10.67 -3.62 8.11
N LYS A 91 9.83 -3.61 9.12
CA LYS A 91 9.88 -4.58 10.21
C LYS A 91 9.64 -6.00 9.73
N LYS A 92 8.67 -6.20 8.84
CA LYS A 92 8.40 -7.50 8.21
C LYS A 92 9.61 -8.00 7.42
N THR A 93 10.21 -7.13 6.63
CA THR A 93 11.37 -7.47 5.79
C THR A 93 12.56 -7.88 6.65
N LEU A 94 12.80 -7.18 7.75
CA LEU A 94 13.89 -7.55 8.67
C LEU A 94 13.64 -8.90 9.31
N ASN A 95 12.39 -9.21 9.67
CA ASN A 95 12.05 -10.50 10.26
C ASN A 95 12.24 -11.65 9.27
N ASP A 96 11.97 -11.41 7.99
CA ASP A 96 12.12 -12.42 6.94
C ASP A 96 13.58 -12.81 6.70
N PHE A 97 14.52 -11.94 7.07
CA PHE A 97 15.95 -12.22 6.93
C PHE A 97 16.57 -12.87 8.17
N ASN A 98 15.80 -12.99 9.22
CA ASN A 98 16.22 -13.67 10.44
C ASN A 98 15.61 -15.07 10.52
#